data_71ded9bb6024798fde58b417a658a4f7
#
_entry.id   71ded9bb6024798fde58b417a658a4f7
#
_cell.length_a   1.000
_cell.length_b   1.000
_cell.length_c   1.000
_cell.angle_alpha   90.00
_cell.angle_beta   90.00
_cell.angle_gamma   90.00
#
_symmetry.space_group_name_H-M   'P 1'
#
loop_
_entity.id
_entity.type
_entity.pdbx_description
1 polymer ?
#
loop_
_entity_poly.entity_id
_entity_poly.type
_entity_poly.pdbx_seq_one_letter_code
_entity_poly.pdbx_strand_id
1 'polypeptide(L)'
;MNAPHYPSLTWPWVGLILCLALLGQEYLFLAVGLNAPLTAYRVTLMAVGVTSLGLILLPAWRLGHVLGFVVCAGLLAYAYYLQYVEGIEPCPLCILQRVAVAGMGVVFLIAAFHNPGRIGATVYAVLLVIIGSAGAAVAARQVWLQSLPKDQVPACGMSLNYMIETLPFTETLKKVLEGSGECAEKGWVFLHLSIAGWTLVFFIAMIAASIALTRRD
;
A
#
# COMPACT_ATOMS: atom_id res chain seq x y z
N MET A 1 -23.84 22.35 20.03
CA MET A 1 -23.04 21.48 19.15
C MET A 1 -21.68 21.37 19.82
N ASN A 2 -21.49 20.33 20.65
CA ASN A 2 -20.25 20.12 21.37
C ASN A 2 -19.27 19.45 20.41
N ALA A 3 -18.16 20.12 20.10
CA ALA A 3 -17.05 19.52 19.39
C ALA A 3 -16.58 18.28 20.18
N PRO A 4 -16.37 17.13 19.57
CA PRO A 4 -15.88 15.96 20.26
C PRO A 4 -14.53 16.27 20.87
N HIS A 5 -14.42 16.14 22.20
CA HIS A 5 -13.15 16.15 22.92
C HIS A 5 -12.35 14.92 22.48
N TYR A 6 -11.49 15.08 21.49
CA TYR A 6 -10.48 14.06 21.20
C TYR A 6 -9.49 14.06 22.37
N PRO A 7 -9.31 12.93 23.08
CA PRO A 7 -8.21 12.82 24.01
C PRO A 7 -6.95 13.07 23.19
N SER A 8 -6.23 14.13 23.53
CA SER A 8 -4.88 14.38 23.03
C SER A 8 -3.99 13.22 23.49
N LEU A 9 -4.07 12.10 22.78
CA LEU A 9 -3.09 11.05 22.91
C LEU A 9 -1.82 11.62 22.30
N THR A 10 -1.13 12.41 23.12
CA THR A 10 0.24 12.82 22.84
C THR A 10 1.01 11.52 22.62
N TRP A 11 1.35 11.26 21.37
CA TRP A 11 2.17 10.14 20.98
C TRP A 11 3.65 10.53 21.07
N PRO A 12 4.21 10.78 22.28
CA PRO A 12 5.64 11.06 22.42
C PRO A 12 6.48 9.89 21.91
N TRP A 13 5.91 8.67 21.95
CA TRP A 13 6.56 7.44 21.52
C TRP A 13 6.74 7.36 20.00
N VAL A 14 5.81 7.90 19.19
CA VAL A 14 5.94 7.92 17.73
C VAL A 14 7.05 8.89 17.31
N GLY A 15 7.12 10.06 17.95
CA GLY A 15 8.22 10.99 17.76
C GLY A 15 9.57 10.39 18.21
N LEU A 16 9.56 9.66 19.31
CA LEU A 16 10.76 8.98 19.81
C LEU A 16 11.21 7.85 18.88
N ILE A 17 10.29 7.03 18.39
CA ILE A 17 10.58 5.94 17.43
C ILE A 17 11.10 6.51 16.11
N LEU A 18 10.50 7.57 15.59
CA LEU A 18 10.99 8.27 14.40
C LEU A 18 12.37 8.89 14.64
N CYS A 19 12.60 9.50 15.81
CA CYS A 19 13.90 10.04 16.15
C CYS A 19 14.97 8.94 16.28
N LEU A 20 14.64 7.81 16.90
CA LEU A 20 15.53 6.66 17.01
C LEU A 20 15.79 5.98 15.67
N ALA A 21 14.78 5.90 14.79
CA ALA A 21 14.95 5.40 13.43
C ALA A 21 15.87 6.31 12.60
N LEU A 22 15.77 7.63 12.77
CA LEU A 22 16.62 8.60 12.12
C LEU A 22 18.06 8.55 12.61
N LEU A 23 18.27 8.43 13.93
CA LEU A 23 19.59 8.27 14.52
C LEU A 23 20.21 6.92 14.11
N GLY A 24 19.40 5.85 14.02
CA GLY A 24 19.84 4.55 13.52
C GLY A 24 20.26 4.59 12.05
N GLN A 25 19.61 5.43 11.24
CA GLN A 25 19.95 5.63 9.82
C GLN A 25 21.32 6.31 9.66
N GLU A 26 21.72 7.21 10.56
CA GLU A 26 23.06 7.80 10.57
C GLU A 26 24.15 6.73 10.78
N TYR A 27 23.96 5.85 11.73
CA TYR A 27 24.91 4.75 11.99
C TYR A 27 24.97 3.77 10.81
N LEU A 28 23.84 3.53 10.12
CA LEU A 28 23.82 2.66 8.95
C LEU A 28 24.55 3.30 7.75
N PHE A 29 24.37 4.61 7.50
CA PHE A 29 25.08 5.35 6.46
C PHE A 29 26.59 5.42 6.71
N LEU A 30 26.99 5.65 7.94
CA LEU A 30 28.41 5.62 8.34
C LEU A 30 29.04 4.22 8.21
N ALA A 31 28.27 3.18 8.53
CA ALA A 31 28.73 1.79 8.44
C ALA A 31 28.85 1.29 7.00
N VAL A 32 28.05 1.83 6.07
CA VAL A 32 28.05 1.44 4.63
C VAL A 32 29.03 2.30 3.80
N GLY A 33 29.65 3.35 4.39
CA GLY A 33 30.68 4.15 3.72
C GLY A 33 30.16 5.04 2.55
N LEU A 34 28.87 5.34 2.52
CA LEU A 34 28.28 6.18 1.48
C LEU A 34 28.60 7.66 1.78
N ASN A 35 29.55 8.24 1.06
CA ASN A 35 29.90 9.66 1.08
C ASN A 35 28.81 10.48 0.36
N ALA A 36 27.65 10.66 0.98
CA ALA A 36 26.66 11.61 0.47
C ALA A 36 27.15 13.05 0.70
N PRO A 37 26.99 13.98 -0.24
CA PRO A 37 27.39 15.35 -0.06
C PRO A 37 26.62 15.97 1.13
N LEU A 38 27.35 16.66 2.02
CA LEU A 38 26.84 17.28 3.26
C LEU A 38 25.57 18.13 3.07
N THR A 39 25.36 18.68 1.87
CA THR A 39 24.17 19.45 1.50
C THR A 39 22.92 18.60 1.36
N ALA A 40 23.02 17.41 0.73
CA ALA A 40 21.91 16.48 0.58
C ALA A 40 21.48 15.93 1.94
N TYR A 41 22.43 15.67 2.83
CA TYR A 41 22.18 15.21 4.20
C TYR A 41 21.44 16.27 5.04
N ARG A 42 21.84 17.55 4.97
CA ARG A 42 21.16 18.63 5.69
C ARG A 42 19.73 18.85 5.18
N VAL A 43 19.51 18.77 3.88
CA VAL A 43 18.18 18.92 3.29
C VAL A 43 17.26 17.74 3.69
N THR A 44 17.78 16.52 3.70
CA THR A 44 17.00 15.36 4.15
C THR A 44 16.66 15.43 5.63
N LEU A 45 17.60 15.83 6.51
CA LEU A 45 17.34 16.03 7.93
C LEU A 45 16.30 17.13 8.19
N MET A 46 16.38 18.26 7.49
CA MET A 46 15.38 19.33 7.60
C MET A 46 14.01 18.87 7.11
N ALA A 47 13.94 18.19 5.97
CA ALA A 47 12.69 17.66 5.42
C ALA A 47 12.05 16.65 6.37
N VAL A 48 12.83 15.73 6.94
CA VAL A 48 12.35 14.76 7.90
C VAL A 48 11.97 15.40 9.23
N GLY A 49 12.72 16.38 9.72
CA GLY A 49 12.38 17.15 10.92
C GLY A 49 11.06 17.91 10.78
N VAL A 50 10.86 18.61 9.66
CA VAL A 50 9.62 19.34 9.38
C VAL A 50 8.43 18.39 9.20
N THR A 51 8.61 17.25 8.49
CA THR A 51 7.54 16.26 8.31
C THR A 51 7.18 15.56 9.61
N SER A 52 8.16 15.21 10.46
CA SER A 52 7.89 14.58 11.77
C SER A 52 7.18 15.55 12.72
N LEU A 53 7.57 16.81 12.75
CA LEU A 53 6.88 17.84 13.54
C LEU A 53 5.45 18.07 13.04
N GLY A 54 5.24 18.11 11.72
CA GLY A 54 3.92 18.21 11.12
C GLY A 54 3.03 17.01 11.47
N LEU A 55 3.58 15.80 11.47
CA LEU A 55 2.85 14.58 11.84
C LEU A 55 2.46 14.54 13.34
N ILE A 56 3.31 15.07 14.24
CA ILE A 56 3.01 15.14 15.68
C ILE A 56 1.86 16.12 15.98
N LEU A 57 1.72 17.17 15.17
CA LEU A 57 0.67 18.18 15.33
C LEU A 57 -0.68 17.77 14.72
N LEU A 58 -0.72 16.69 13.93
CA LEU A 58 -1.95 16.19 13.33
C LEU A 58 -2.80 15.43 14.37
N PRO A 59 -4.14 15.62 14.37
CA PRO A 59 -5.02 14.78 15.17
C PRO A 59 -4.88 13.32 14.76
N ALA A 60 -4.99 12.42 15.74
CA ALA A 60 -4.68 10.98 15.56
C ALA A 60 -5.38 10.32 14.36
N TRP A 61 -6.62 10.73 14.08
CA TRP A 61 -7.39 10.23 12.95
C TRP A 61 -6.80 10.68 11.60
N ARG A 62 -6.36 11.94 11.45
CA ARG A 62 -5.67 12.44 10.25
C ARG A 62 -4.34 11.73 10.04
N LEU A 63 -3.60 11.52 11.13
CA LEU A 63 -2.35 10.78 11.09
C LEU A 63 -2.55 9.36 10.53
N GLY A 64 -3.62 8.66 10.96
CA GLY A 64 -3.96 7.33 10.42
C GLY A 64 -4.20 7.34 8.90
N HIS A 65 -4.91 8.35 8.38
CA HIS A 65 -5.17 8.46 6.95
C HIS A 65 -3.93 8.87 6.15
N VAL A 66 -3.12 9.80 6.68
CA VAL A 66 -1.83 10.16 6.07
C VAL A 66 -0.88 8.96 6.02
N LEU A 67 -0.77 8.20 7.10
CA LEU A 67 0.04 6.97 7.12
C LEU A 67 -0.49 5.93 6.12
N GLY A 68 -1.81 5.74 6.04
CA GLY A 68 -2.42 4.87 5.05
C GLY A 68 -2.05 5.27 3.61
N PHE A 69 -2.11 6.56 3.30
CA PHE A 69 -1.68 7.07 2.00
C PHE A 69 -0.19 6.83 1.75
N VAL A 70 0.68 7.15 2.71
CA VAL A 70 2.15 6.97 2.58
C VAL A 70 2.49 5.50 2.35
N VAL A 71 1.84 4.58 3.05
CA VAL A 71 2.06 3.14 2.84
C VAL A 71 1.61 2.71 1.45
N CYS A 72 0.44 3.14 0.97
CA CYS A 72 -0.03 2.85 -0.39
C CYS A 72 0.93 3.42 -1.45
N ALA A 73 1.33 4.68 -1.30
CA ALA A 73 2.27 5.33 -2.22
C ALA A 73 3.64 4.64 -2.23
N GLY A 74 4.16 4.26 -1.06
CA GLY A 74 5.42 3.52 -0.93
C GLY A 74 5.38 2.15 -1.60
N LEU A 75 4.28 1.40 -1.43
CA LEU A 75 4.10 0.11 -2.10
C LEU A 75 4.02 0.25 -3.62
N LEU A 76 3.31 1.26 -4.13
CA LEU A 76 3.26 1.53 -5.56
C LEU A 76 4.63 1.95 -6.10
N ALA A 77 5.34 2.84 -5.40
CA ALA A 77 6.69 3.23 -5.78
C ALA A 77 7.64 2.04 -5.84
N TYR A 78 7.57 1.14 -4.86
CA TYR A 78 8.35 -0.08 -4.85
C TYR A 78 7.97 -1.05 -5.99
N ALA A 79 6.66 -1.18 -6.28
CA ALA A 79 6.19 -2.00 -7.38
C ALA A 79 6.65 -1.48 -8.75
N TYR A 80 6.70 -0.16 -8.93
CA TYR A 80 7.26 0.45 -10.15
C TYR A 80 8.79 0.34 -10.20
N TYR A 81 9.47 0.44 -9.06
CA TYR A 81 10.92 0.18 -8.99
C TYR A 81 11.24 -1.23 -9.49
N LEU A 82 10.53 -2.26 -8.99
CA LEU A 82 10.71 -3.64 -9.44
C LEU A 82 10.45 -3.80 -10.95
N GLN A 83 9.49 -3.08 -11.49
CA GLN A 83 9.16 -3.16 -12.91
C GLN A 83 10.18 -2.47 -13.81
N TYR A 84 10.60 -1.23 -13.48
CA TYR A 84 11.44 -0.44 -14.38
C TYR A 84 12.94 -0.59 -14.12
N VAL A 85 13.34 -0.94 -12.90
CA VAL A 85 14.75 -1.08 -12.53
C VAL A 85 15.16 -2.55 -12.55
N GLU A 86 14.37 -3.44 -11.95
CA GLU A 86 14.66 -4.88 -11.90
C GLU A 86 14.12 -5.63 -13.12
N GLY A 87 13.31 -4.99 -13.99
CA GLY A 87 12.78 -5.59 -15.21
C GLY A 87 11.72 -6.68 -14.96
N ILE A 88 11.08 -6.70 -13.79
CA ILE A 88 10.06 -7.69 -13.45
C ILE A 88 8.73 -7.25 -14.03
N GLU A 89 8.28 -7.90 -15.10
CA GLU A 89 6.98 -7.61 -15.72
C GLU A 89 5.81 -8.03 -14.80
N PRO A 90 4.86 -7.12 -14.53
CA PRO A 90 3.70 -7.43 -13.70
C PRO A 90 2.69 -8.27 -14.48
N CYS A 91 2.23 -9.37 -13.90
CA CYS A 91 1.11 -10.15 -14.44
C CYS A 91 -0.22 -9.35 -14.38
N PRO A 92 -1.25 -9.72 -15.15
CA PRO A 92 -2.54 -9.00 -15.16
C PRO A 92 -3.20 -8.85 -13.77
N LEU A 93 -3.16 -9.89 -12.92
CA LEU A 93 -3.68 -9.83 -11.55
C LEU A 93 -2.88 -8.85 -10.68
N CYS A 94 -1.56 -8.76 -10.87
CA CYS A 94 -0.71 -7.79 -10.17
C CYS A 94 -1.09 -6.35 -10.53
N ILE A 95 -1.48 -6.09 -11.78
CA ILE A 95 -1.94 -4.77 -12.23
C ILE A 95 -3.25 -4.40 -11.53
N LEU A 96 -4.22 -5.34 -11.43
CA LEU A 96 -5.47 -5.09 -10.70
C LEU A 96 -5.23 -4.80 -9.22
N GLN A 97 -4.29 -5.48 -8.56
CA GLN A 97 -3.89 -5.19 -7.18
C GLN A 97 -3.30 -3.78 -7.05
N ARG A 98 -2.44 -3.36 -7.99
CA ARG A 98 -1.90 -1.99 -8.01
C ARG A 98 -3.01 -0.94 -8.15
N VAL A 99 -4.03 -1.19 -8.99
CA VAL A 99 -5.20 -0.30 -9.13
C VAL A 99 -5.97 -0.21 -7.82
N ALA A 100 -6.17 -1.33 -7.12
CA ALA A 100 -6.83 -1.33 -5.81
C ALA A 100 -6.01 -0.56 -4.76
N VAL A 101 -4.68 -0.74 -4.70
CA VAL A 101 -3.79 0.02 -3.79
C VAL A 101 -3.83 1.51 -4.12
N ALA A 102 -3.81 1.89 -5.40
CA ALA A 102 -3.93 3.29 -5.83
C ALA A 102 -5.27 3.88 -5.42
N GLY A 103 -6.37 3.16 -5.63
CA GLY A 103 -7.71 3.57 -5.21
C GLY A 103 -7.81 3.79 -3.70
N MET A 104 -7.26 2.88 -2.89
CA MET A 104 -7.18 3.06 -1.43
C MET A 104 -6.34 4.29 -1.07
N GLY A 105 -5.20 4.49 -1.72
CA GLY A 105 -4.33 5.65 -1.51
C GLY A 105 -5.07 6.96 -1.76
N VAL A 106 -5.82 7.06 -2.86
CA VAL A 106 -6.64 8.24 -3.18
C VAL A 106 -7.71 8.48 -2.11
N VAL A 107 -8.42 7.45 -1.66
CA VAL A 107 -9.44 7.57 -0.60
C VAL A 107 -8.80 8.04 0.72
N PHE A 108 -7.65 7.47 1.11
CA PHE A 108 -6.91 7.92 2.29
C PHE A 108 -6.48 9.39 2.18
N LEU A 109 -5.98 9.80 1.02
CA LEU A 109 -5.56 11.18 0.78
C LEU A 109 -6.73 12.16 0.89
N ILE A 110 -7.85 11.86 0.23
CA ILE A 110 -9.06 12.70 0.30
C ILE A 110 -9.58 12.78 1.75
N ALA A 111 -9.64 11.64 2.46
CA ALA A 111 -10.06 11.60 3.84
C ALA A 111 -9.16 12.45 4.75
N ALA A 112 -7.84 12.42 4.56
CA ALA A 112 -6.89 13.21 5.32
C ALA A 112 -7.11 14.74 5.15
N PHE A 113 -7.47 15.19 3.94
CA PHE A 113 -7.74 16.61 3.67
C PHE A 113 -9.14 17.06 4.09
N HIS A 114 -10.14 16.21 3.85
CA HIS A 114 -11.55 16.57 4.05
C HIS A 114 -11.90 16.76 5.52
N ASN A 115 -11.22 16.11 6.45
CA ASN A 115 -11.51 16.15 7.91
C ASN A 115 -13.01 15.93 8.20
N PRO A 116 -13.62 14.83 7.74
CA PRO A 116 -15.05 14.61 7.85
C PRO A 116 -15.50 14.38 9.30
N GLY A 117 -16.73 14.75 9.60
CA GLY A 117 -17.39 14.32 10.83
C GLY A 117 -17.67 12.80 10.83
N ARG A 118 -18.30 12.30 11.90
CA ARG A 118 -18.52 10.86 12.14
C ARG A 118 -19.15 10.11 10.96
N ILE A 119 -20.15 10.70 10.31
CA ILE A 119 -20.82 10.08 9.15
C ILE A 119 -19.85 9.96 7.98
N GLY A 120 -19.10 11.03 7.68
CA GLY A 120 -18.13 11.01 6.59
C GLY A 120 -16.96 10.05 6.84
N ALA A 121 -16.49 9.94 8.09
CA ALA A 121 -15.49 8.95 8.49
C ALA A 121 -15.97 7.51 8.19
N THR A 122 -17.23 7.21 8.49
CA THR A 122 -17.86 5.91 8.18
C THR A 122 -17.93 5.67 6.67
N VAL A 123 -18.28 6.70 5.88
CA VAL A 123 -18.33 6.58 4.42
C VAL A 123 -16.94 6.25 3.84
N TYR A 124 -15.89 6.96 4.27
CA TYR A 124 -14.52 6.65 3.85
C TYR A 124 -14.07 5.24 4.25
N ALA A 125 -14.40 4.81 5.46
CA ALA A 125 -14.08 3.45 5.89
C ALA A 125 -14.80 2.39 5.06
N VAL A 126 -16.08 2.58 4.73
CA VAL A 126 -16.84 1.67 3.87
C VAL A 126 -16.20 1.60 2.48
N LEU A 127 -15.81 2.74 1.90
CA LEU A 127 -15.10 2.77 0.61
C LEU A 127 -13.77 2.01 0.67
N LEU A 128 -12.97 2.23 1.72
CA LEU A 128 -11.71 1.52 1.93
C LEU A 128 -11.91 0.02 2.10
N VAL A 129 -12.95 -0.40 2.83
CA VAL A 129 -13.30 -1.81 2.99
C VAL A 129 -13.72 -2.43 1.66
N ILE A 130 -14.53 -1.75 0.86
CA ILE A 130 -14.96 -2.26 -0.46
C ILE A 130 -13.76 -2.43 -1.38
N ILE A 131 -12.94 -1.38 -1.55
CA ILE A 131 -11.76 -1.42 -2.43
C ILE A 131 -10.75 -2.45 -1.92
N GLY A 132 -10.48 -2.46 -0.61
CA GLY A 132 -9.57 -3.40 0.02
C GLY A 132 -10.03 -4.85 -0.12
N SER A 133 -11.34 -5.12 0.01
CA SER A 133 -11.91 -6.46 -0.17
C SER A 133 -11.81 -6.92 -1.62
N ALA A 134 -12.04 -6.05 -2.58
CA ALA A 134 -11.83 -6.35 -3.99
C ALA A 134 -10.35 -6.68 -4.28
N GLY A 135 -9.41 -5.87 -3.76
CA GLY A 135 -7.97 -6.13 -3.86
C GLY A 135 -7.55 -7.43 -3.18
N ALA A 136 -8.09 -7.72 -1.99
CA ALA A 136 -7.84 -8.96 -1.27
C ALA A 136 -8.36 -10.19 -2.04
N ALA A 137 -9.52 -10.10 -2.67
CA ALA A 137 -10.06 -11.19 -3.49
C ALA A 137 -9.16 -11.49 -4.70
N VAL A 138 -8.66 -10.46 -5.37
CA VAL A 138 -7.69 -10.61 -6.48
C VAL A 138 -6.37 -11.21 -6.00
N ALA A 139 -5.85 -10.76 -4.85
CA ALA A 139 -4.62 -11.29 -4.26
C ALA A 139 -4.81 -12.76 -3.81
N ALA A 140 -5.94 -13.08 -3.18
CA ALA A 140 -6.28 -14.45 -2.79
C ALA A 140 -6.39 -15.37 -4.00
N ARG A 141 -7.00 -14.91 -5.10
CA ARG A 141 -7.05 -15.65 -6.37
C ARG A 141 -5.65 -15.97 -6.89
N GLN A 142 -4.74 -14.98 -6.86
CA GLN A 142 -3.36 -15.20 -7.30
C GLN A 142 -2.61 -16.18 -6.39
N VAL A 143 -2.75 -16.07 -5.07
CA VAL A 143 -2.15 -17.03 -4.12
C VAL A 143 -2.68 -18.44 -4.37
N TRP A 144 -3.97 -18.57 -4.66
CA TRP A 144 -4.57 -19.86 -5.02
C TRP A 144 -3.97 -20.42 -6.31
N LEU A 145 -3.82 -19.62 -7.37
CA LEU A 145 -3.16 -20.05 -8.61
C LEU A 145 -1.72 -20.50 -8.37
N GLN A 146 -0.98 -19.82 -7.49
CA GLN A 146 0.38 -20.18 -7.11
C GLN A 146 0.47 -21.50 -6.28
N SER A 147 -0.63 -21.99 -5.75
CA SER A 147 -0.72 -23.24 -5.00
C SER A 147 -1.07 -24.44 -5.88
N LEU A 148 -1.49 -24.22 -7.13
CA LEU A 148 -1.86 -25.29 -8.03
C LEU A 148 -0.64 -26.11 -8.50
N PRO A 149 -0.81 -27.42 -8.72
CA PRO A 149 0.17 -28.24 -9.43
C PRO A 149 0.38 -27.72 -10.86
N LYS A 150 1.58 -27.92 -11.40
CA LYS A 150 1.97 -27.37 -12.72
C LYS A 150 1.09 -27.84 -13.88
N ASP A 151 0.49 -29.01 -13.77
CA ASP A 151 -0.43 -29.61 -14.74
C ASP A 151 -1.82 -28.97 -14.73
N GLN A 152 -2.19 -28.27 -13.68
CA GLN A 152 -3.49 -27.60 -13.52
C GLN A 152 -3.40 -26.07 -13.69
N VAL A 153 -2.21 -25.55 -13.89
CA VAL A 153 -2.01 -24.11 -14.12
C VAL A 153 -2.53 -23.76 -15.53
N PRO A 154 -3.34 -22.69 -15.67
CA PRO A 154 -3.79 -22.22 -16.98
C PRO A 154 -2.59 -21.93 -17.91
N ALA A 155 -2.78 -22.10 -19.21
CA ALA A 155 -1.77 -21.73 -20.19
C ALA A 155 -1.37 -20.25 -20.06
N CYS A 156 -0.17 -19.88 -20.52
CA CYS A 156 0.25 -18.50 -20.59
C CYS A 156 -0.79 -17.69 -21.38
N GLY A 157 -1.26 -16.58 -20.77
CA GLY A 157 -2.29 -15.76 -21.35
C GLY A 157 -1.75 -14.75 -22.38
N MET A 158 -2.65 -14.10 -23.08
CA MET A 158 -2.33 -12.94 -23.89
C MET A 158 -1.94 -11.76 -22.98
N SER A 159 -1.05 -10.89 -23.44
CA SER A 159 -0.70 -9.68 -22.68
C SER A 159 -1.92 -8.81 -22.43
N LEU A 160 -1.95 -8.10 -21.30
CA LEU A 160 -3.10 -7.24 -20.94
C LEU A 160 -3.37 -6.19 -22.01
N ASN A 161 -2.33 -5.60 -22.61
CA ASN A 161 -2.47 -4.62 -23.69
C ASN A 161 -3.21 -5.21 -24.89
N TYR A 162 -2.84 -6.40 -25.33
CA TYR A 162 -3.51 -7.09 -26.43
C TYR A 162 -4.98 -7.41 -26.09
N MET A 163 -5.27 -7.82 -24.86
CA MET A 163 -6.65 -8.09 -24.44
C MET A 163 -7.52 -6.82 -24.42
N ILE A 164 -6.97 -5.67 -24.00
CA ILE A 164 -7.68 -4.39 -23.97
C ILE A 164 -7.99 -3.90 -25.39
N GLU A 165 -7.07 -4.13 -26.34
CA GLU A 165 -7.26 -3.69 -27.75
C GLU A 165 -8.20 -4.58 -28.54
N THR A 166 -8.28 -5.88 -28.22
CA THR A 166 -8.98 -6.87 -29.05
C THR A 166 -10.29 -7.37 -28.47
N LEU A 167 -10.49 -7.26 -27.14
CA LEU A 167 -11.64 -7.83 -26.44
C LEU A 167 -12.52 -6.75 -25.79
N PRO A 168 -13.84 -6.98 -25.68
CA PRO A 168 -14.70 -6.14 -24.85
C PRO A 168 -14.24 -6.11 -23.40
N PHE A 169 -14.44 -5.00 -22.69
CA PHE A 169 -14.00 -4.83 -21.31
C PHE A 169 -14.45 -5.96 -20.37
N THR A 170 -15.68 -6.43 -20.53
CA THR A 170 -16.23 -7.53 -19.69
C THR A 170 -15.50 -8.86 -19.89
N GLU A 171 -15.14 -9.19 -21.13
CA GLU A 171 -14.38 -10.39 -21.44
C GLU A 171 -12.92 -10.30 -20.99
N THR A 172 -12.32 -9.11 -21.19
CA THR A 172 -10.98 -8.81 -20.68
C THR A 172 -10.94 -9.00 -19.17
N LEU A 173 -11.87 -8.41 -18.42
CA LEU A 173 -11.94 -8.53 -16.97
C LEU A 173 -12.13 -9.98 -16.53
N LYS A 174 -13.00 -10.73 -17.21
CA LYS A 174 -13.21 -12.15 -16.94
C LYS A 174 -11.93 -12.95 -17.12
N LYS A 175 -11.24 -12.79 -18.25
CA LYS A 175 -9.96 -13.48 -18.52
C LYS A 175 -8.86 -13.11 -17.53
N VAL A 176 -8.77 -11.82 -17.15
CA VAL A 176 -7.81 -11.37 -16.14
C VAL A 176 -8.09 -12.03 -14.79
N LEU A 177 -9.37 -12.14 -14.38
CA LEU A 177 -9.76 -12.79 -13.11
C LEU A 177 -9.62 -14.33 -13.16
N GLU A 178 -9.74 -14.95 -14.33
CA GLU A 178 -9.40 -16.37 -14.52
C GLU A 178 -7.91 -16.62 -14.22
N GLY A 179 -7.06 -15.64 -14.55
CA GLY A 179 -5.62 -15.69 -14.38
C GLY A 179 -4.92 -16.44 -15.49
N SER A 180 -3.65 -16.15 -15.70
CA SER A 180 -2.76 -16.80 -16.67
C SER A 180 -1.65 -17.57 -15.96
N GLY A 181 -0.92 -18.40 -16.69
CA GLY A 181 0.22 -19.15 -16.17
C GLY A 181 1.28 -18.25 -15.53
N GLU A 182 1.48 -17.04 -16.05
CA GLU A 182 2.38 -16.02 -15.49
C GLU A 182 1.98 -15.61 -14.07
N CYS A 183 0.66 -15.60 -13.74
CA CYS A 183 0.17 -15.30 -12.40
C CYS A 183 0.45 -16.42 -11.39
N ALA A 184 0.68 -17.64 -11.84
CA ALA A 184 0.98 -18.79 -11.01
C ALA A 184 2.48 -18.89 -10.68
N GLU A 185 3.35 -18.17 -11.40
CA GLU A 185 4.77 -18.18 -11.10
C GLU A 185 5.06 -17.45 -9.77
N LYS A 186 5.81 -18.14 -8.90
CA LYS A 186 6.31 -17.57 -7.64
C LYS A 186 7.64 -16.89 -7.94
N GLY A 187 7.63 -15.61 -8.31
CA GLY A 187 8.83 -14.85 -8.48
C GLY A 187 9.62 -14.70 -7.17
N TRP A 188 9.73 -13.49 -6.65
CA TRP A 188 10.39 -13.24 -5.38
C TRP A 188 9.56 -13.75 -4.18
N VAL A 189 10.21 -14.48 -3.28
CA VAL A 189 9.60 -15.06 -2.07
C VAL A 189 10.37 -14.58 -0.84
N PHE A 190 9.67 -14.00 0.13
CA PHE A 190 10.21 -13.57 1.41
C PHE A 190 9.38 -14.14 2.56
N LEU A 191 10.04 -14.72 3.57
CA LEU A 191 9.38 -15.40 4.71
C LEU A 191 8.30 -16.42 4.27
N HIS A 192 8.59 -17.21 3.23
CA HIS A 192 7.70 -18.22 2.65
C HIS A 192 6.45 -17.66 1.95
N LEU A 193 6.29 -16.34 1.87
CA LEU A 193 5.20 -15.68 1.16
C LEU A 193 5.71 -15.08 -0.15
N SER A 194 4.93 -15.28 -1.21
CA SER A 194 5.13 -14.58 -2.49
C SER A 194 4.72 -13.11 -2.39
N ILE A 195 5.03 -12.30 -3.39
CA ILE A 195 4.57 -10.90 -3.48
C ILE A 195 3.04 -10.83 -3.34
N ALA A 196 2.30 -11.75 -3.99
CA ALA A 196 0.84 -11.83 -3.88
C ALA A 196 0.36 -12.15 -2.46
N GLY A 197 1.08 -13.02 -1.74
CA GLY A 197 0.81 -13.32 -0.34
C GLY A 197 0.97 -12.11 0.57
N TRP A 198 2.06 -11.34 0.38
CA TRP A 198 2.27 -10.10 1.12
C TRP A 198 1.24 -9.03 0.79
N THR A 199 0.82 -8.94 -0.48
CA THR A 199 -0.25 -8.01 -0.89
C THR A 199 -1.59 -8.38 -0.25
N LEU A 200 -1.90 -9.67 -0.12
CA LEU A 200 -3.08 -10.14 0.60
C LEU A 200 -3.05 -9.74 2.08
N VAL A 201 -1.92 -9.96 2.76
CA VAL A 201 -1.72 -9.53 4.16
C VAL A 201 -1.90 -8.02 4.29
N PHE A 202 -1.33 -7.25 3.36
CA PHE A 202 -1.49 -5.81 3.31
C PHE A 202 -2.97 -5.39 3.22
N PHE A 203 -3.76 -5.94 2.28
CA PHE A 203 -5.17 -5.59 2.16
C PHE A 203 -5.96 -5.90 3.43
N ILE A 204 -5.73 -7.08 4.04
CA ILE A 204 -6.38 -7.45 5.30
C ILE A 204 -6.02 -6.47 6.42
N ALA A 205 -4.74 -6.10 6.54
CA ALA A 205 -4.28 -5.14 7.53
C ALA A 205 -4.90 -3.75 7.34
N MET A 206 -5.01 -3.30 6.09
CA MET A 206 -5.59 -1.99 5.76
C MET A 206 -7.11 -1.96 6.00
N ILE A 207 -7.84 -3.04 5.72
CA ILE A 207 -9.26 -3.19 6.07
C ILE A 207 -9.43 -3.10 7.58
N ALA A 208 -8.64 -3.86 8.34
CA ALA A 208 -8.69 -3.85 9.80
C ALA A 208 -8.37 -2.46 10.37
N ALA A 209 -7.34 -1.79 9.84
CA ALA A 209 -6.98 -0.43 10.21
C ALA A 209 -8.11 0.58 9.93
N SER A 210 -8.75 0.48 8.76
CA SER A 210 -9.87 1.36 8.38
C SER A 210 -11.06 1.21 9.33
N ILE A 211 -11.39 -0.02 9.73
CA ILE A 211 -12.44 -0.30 10.72
C ILE A 211 -12.05 0.21 12.11
N ALA A 212 -10.79 0.04 12.50
CA ALA A 212 -10.30 0.49 13.81
C ALA A 212 -10.30 2.02 13.92
N LEU A 213 -10.01 2.74 12.83
CA LEU A 213 -10.06 4.21 12.80
C LEU A 213 -11.47 4.75 13.02
N THR A 214 -12.52 4.06 12.52
CA THR A 214 -13.92 4.48 12.72
C THR A 214 -14.47 4.19 14.11
N ARG A 215 -13.93 3.20 14.82
CA ARG A 215 -14.39 2.84 16.17
C ARG A 215 -13.85 3.76 17.27
N ARG A 216 -12.87 4.59 16.95
CA ARG A 216 -12.25 5.51 17.93
C ARG A 216 -12.97 6.87 18.03
N ASP A 217 -13.99 7.11 17.21
CA ASP A 217 -14.88 8.27 17.19
C ASP A 217 -16.22 7.94 17.89
#